data_45145d248a498dfbf1f9dfb925717807
#
_entry.id   45145d248a498dfbf1f9dfb925717807
#
_cell.length_a   1.000
_cell.length_b   1.000
_cell.length_c   1.000
_cell.angle_alpha   90.00
_cell.angle_beta   90.00
_cell.angle_gamma   90.00
#
_symmetry.space_group_name_H-M   'P 1'
#
loop_
_entity.id
_entity.type
_entity.pdbx_description
1 polymer ?
#
loop_
_entity_poly.entity_id
_entity_poly.type
_entity_poly.pdbx_seq_one_letter_code
_entity_poly.pdbx_strand_id
1 'polypeptide(L)'
;MADHSYTFRSVWTLGAPAADVFRALEQLAAYPAWWPEIKEVRPLGDDVYELRCRSILPYDLVFTTHQTRRDPHARVLEAKLTGDLEGFSRWTIQEFPEGSRATFEEEVVANKALLLRLDPIARPAFRGNHKLMMRHGERGLRTFLAGYRAQYD
;
A
#
# COMPACT_ATOMS: atom_id res chain seq x y z
N MET A 1 2.67 24.97 15.11
CA MET A 1 3.34 23.66 15.08
C MET A 1 2.97 22.95 13.77
N ALA A 2 3.97 22.48 13.05
CA ALA A 2 3.70 21.78 11.79
C ALA A 2 3.01 20.44 12.07
N ASP A 3 1.97 20.16 11.30
CA ASP A 3 1.25 18.91 11.38
C ASP A 3 1.83 17.95 10.34
N HIS A 4 2.43 16.85 10.80
CA HIS A 4 3.02 15.83 9.94
C HIS A 4 2.10 14.62 9.74
N SER A 5 0.82 14.79 10.08
CA SER A 5 -0.20 13.78 9.89
C SER A 5 -0.73 13.79 8.46
N TYR A 6 -0.98 12.60 7.91
CA TYR A 6 -1.51 12.42 6.57
C TYR A 6 -2.64 11.42 6.60
N THR A 7 -3.70 11.75 5.87
CA THR A 7 -4.81 10.83 5.64
C THR A 7 -4.93 10.61 4.15
N PHE A 8 -4.83 9.35 3.74
CA PHE A 8 -4.90 8.97 2.32
C PHE A 8 -6.06 8.03 2.10
N ARG A 9 -6.69 8.16 0.95
CA ARG A 9 -7.72 7.26 0.48
C ARG A 9 -7.57 7.09 -1.03
N SER A 10 -7.47 5.85 -1.47
CA SER A 10 -7.36 5.50 -2.89
C SER A 10 -8.33 4.39 -3.22
N VAL A 11 -8.93 4.44 -4.40
CA VAL A 11 -9.84 3.40 -4.87
C VAL A 11 -9.28 2.83 -6.15
N TRP A 12 -9.01 1.53 -6.14
CA TRP A 12 -8.54 0.80 -7.32
C TRP A 12 -9.69 0.00 -7.92
N THR A 13 -9.89 0.14 -9.22
CA THR A 13 -10.87 -0.65 -9.95
C THR A 13 -10.13 -1.75 -10.70
N LEU A 14 -10.51 -3.00 -10.42
CA LEU A 14 -9.78 -4.17 -10.91
C LEU A 14 -10.75 -5.10 -11.64
N GLY A 15 -10.33 -5.62 -12.81
CA GLY A 15 -11.14 -6.53 -13.61
C GLY A 15 -11.08 -7.98 -13.15
N ALA A 16 -10.72 -8.23 -11.88
CA ALA A 16 -10.56 -9.56 -11.32
C ALA A 16 -11.56 -9.77 -10.17
N PRO A 17 -11.90 -11.04 -9.86
CA PRO A 17 -12.77 -11.33 -8.72
C PRO A 17 -12.17 -10.84 -7.41
N ALA A 18 -13.04 -10.46 -6.47
CA ALA A 18 -12.60 -9.93 -5.18
C ALA A 18 -11.71 -10.93 -4.41
N ALA A 19 -11.96 -12.23 -4.55
CA ALA A 19 -11.14 -13.24 -3.89
C ALA A 19 -9.69 -13.23 -4.40
N ASP A 20 -9.49 -13.00 -5.70
CA ASP A 20 -8.15 -12.94 -6.29
C ASP A 20 -7.43 -11.68 -5.85
N VAL A 21 -8.14 -10.54 -5.79
CA VAL A 21 -7.59 -9.28 -5.32
C VAL A 21 -7.20 -9.37 -3.85
N PHE A 22 -8.06 -9.95 -3.01
CA PHE A 22 -7.75 -10.15 -1.59
C PHE A 22 -6.49 -11.00 -1.42
N ARG A 23 -6.40 -12.10 -2.17
CA ARG A 23 -5.24 -13.00 -2.10
C ARG A 23 -3.94 -12.28 -2.50
N ALA A 24 -3.99 -11.45 -3.54
CA ALA A 24 -2.82 -10.69 -3.97
C ALA A 24 -2.40 -9.64 -2.93
N LEU A 25 -3.37 -8.95 -2.33
CA LEU A 25 -3.09 -7.90 -1.35
C LEU A 25 -2.65 -8.43 0.01
N GLU A 26 -3.02 -9.65 0.37
CA GLU A 26 -2.54 -10.23 1.63
C GLU A 26 -1.10 -10.74 1.54
N GLN A 27 -0.57 -10.95 0.32
CA GLN A 27 0.77 -11.46 0.11
C GLN A 27 1.79 -10.32 -0.05
N LEU A 28 2.12 -9.70 1.06
CA LEU A 28 3.05 -8.56 1.10
C LEU A 28 4.40 -8.88 0.48
N ALA A 29 4.91 -10.07 0.71
CA ALA A 29 6.21 -10.47 0.19
C ALA A 29 6.28 -10.43 -1.34
N ALA A 30 5.14 -10.51 -2.01
CA ALA A 30 5.08 -10.49 -3.48
C ALA A 30 4.90 -9.08 -4.06
N TYR A 31 4.66 -8.07 -3.23
CA TYR A 31 4.41 -6.70 -3.71
C TYR A 31 5.51 -6.18 -4.65
N PRO A 32 6.80 -6.41 -4.41
CA PRO A 32 7.82 -5.90 -5.33
C PRO A 32 7.70 -6.44 -6.77
N ALA A 33 7.02 -7.58 -6.95
CA ALA A 33 6.83 -8.16 -8.27
C ALA A 33 5.89 -7.33 -9.16
N TRP A 34 4.99 -6.54 -8.55
CA TRP A 34 4.00 -5.78 -9.31
C TRP A 34 3.89 -4.30 -8.91
N TRP A 35 4.48 -3.88 -7.80
CA TRP A 35 4.43 -2.49 -7.34
C TRP A 35 5.83 -1.87 -7.41
N PRO A 36 6.12 -1.06 -8.44
CA PRO A 36 7.50 -0.59 -8.71
C PRO A 36 8.16 0.16 -7.56
N GLU A 37 7.39 0.96 -6.81
CA GLU A 37 7.94 1.78 -5.73
C GLU A 37 8.25 0.97 -4.48
N ILE A 38 7.69 -0.22 -4.33
CA ILE A 38 8.03 -1.10 -3.22
C ILE A 38 9.23 -1.93 -3.65
N LYS A 39 10.41 -1.54 -3.16
CA LYS A 39 11.67 -2.11 -3.62
C LYS A 39 12.02 -3.41 -2.91
N GLU A 40 11.62 -3.53 -1.65
CA GLU A 40 11.95 -4.69 -0.85
C GLU A 40 10.90 -4.89 0.24
N VAL A 41 10.54 -6.13 0.48
CA VAL A 41 9.69 -6.54 1.61
C VAL A 41 10.43 -7.67 2.33
N ARG A 42 10.77 -7.45 3.59
CA ARG A 42 11.53 -8.38 4.39
C ARG A 42 10.70 -8.89 5.56
N PRO A 43 10.51 -10.20 5.70
CA PRO A 43 9.77 -10.74 6.86
C PRO A 43 10.61 -10.58 8.13
N LEU A 44 9.96 -10.10 9.20
CA LEU A 44 10.58 -9.95 10.52
C LEU A 44 10.01 -10.91 11.56
N GLY A 45 8.87 -11.52 11.26
CA GLY A 45 8.18 -12.45 12.16
C GLY A 45 6.82 -12.79 11.57
N ASP A 46 5.98 -13.47 12.34
CA ASP A 46 4.63 -13.81 11.90
C ASP A 46 3.81 -12.55 11.67
N ASP A 47 3.35 -12.35 10.44
CA ASP A 47 2.51 -11.21 10.04
C ASP A 47 3.20 -9.84 10.29
N VAL A 48 4.54 -9.83 10.32
CA VAL A 48 5.34 -8.63 10.49
C VAL A 48 6.34 -8.52 9.34
N TYR A 49 6.30 -7.39 8.62
CA TYR A 49 7.15 -7.16 7.46
C TYR A 49 7.72 -5.76 7.49
N GLU A 50 8.98 -5.64 7.04
CA GLU A 50 9.61 -4.34 6.82
C GLU A 50 9.55 -4.04 5.32
N LEU A 51 9.06 -2.86 4.97
CA LEU A 51 8.96 -2.40 3.58
C LEU A 51 9.93 -1.25 3.34
N ARG A 52 10.60 -1.29 2.20
CA ARG A 52 11.42 -0.19 1.72
C ARG A 52 10.83 0.32 0.42
N CYS A 53 10.43 1.57 0.42
CA CYS A 53 9.75 2.21 -0.70
C CYS A 53 10.54 3.40 -1.20
N ARG A 54 10.59 3.58 -2.52
CA ARG A 54 11.21 4.74 -3.14
C ARG A 54 10.48 5.09 -4.42
N SER A 55 10.23 6.38 -4.61
CA SER A 55 9.61 6.89 -5.82
C SER A 55 10.38 8.13 -6.28
N ILE A 56 9.69 9.25 -6.51
CA ILE A 56 10.32 10.46 -7.01
C ILE A 56 11.08 11.23 -5.95
N LEU A 57 10.77 11.03 -4.67
CA LEU A 57 11.50 11.68 -3.58
C LEU A 57 12.90 11.07 -3.46
N PRO A 58 13.92 11.87 -3.11
CA PRO A 58 15.31 11.42 -3.15
C PRO A 58 15.75 10.66 -1.89
N TYR A 59 14.88 9.86 -1.30
CA TYR A 59 15.18 9.04 -0.14
C TYR A 59 14.22 7.85 -0.06
N ASP A 60 14.65 6.82 0.65
CA ASP A 60 13.80 5.66 0.90
C ASP A 60 12.94 5.91 2.13
N LEU A 61 11.71 5.41 2.09
CA LEU A 61 10.87 5.28 3.26
C LEU A 61 10.93 3.83 3.72
N VAL A 62 11.30 3.63 4.99
CA VAL A 62 11.40 2.30 5.58
C VAL A 62 10.45 2.24 6.76
N PHE A 63 9.52 1.32 6.71
CA PHE A 63 8.54 1.15 7.78
C PHE A 63 8.17 -0.32 7.93
N THR A 64 7.64 -0.64 9.11
CA THR A 64 7.23 -2.00 9.44
C THR A 64 5.72 -2.07 9.52
N THR A 65 5.15 -3.13 8.93
CA THR A 65 3.72 -3.42 9.02
C THR A 65 3.51 -4.58 9.98
N HIS A 66 2.53 -4.40 10.86
CA HIS A 66 2.08 -5.45 11.79
C HIS A 66 0.62 -5.72 11.47
N GLN A 67 0.30 -6.90 10.97
CA GLN A 67 -1.07 -7.23 10.61
C GLN A 67 -1.95 -7.26 11.87
N THR A 68 -2.98 -6.43 11.90
CA THR A 68 -3.92 -6.34 13.04
C THR A 68 -5.26 -6.98 12.72
N ARG A 69 -5.59 -7.14 11.43
CA ARG A 69 -6.83 -7.78 11.02
C ARG A 69 -6.66 -8.42 9.65
N ARG A 70 -7.06 -9.67 9.56
CA ARG A 70 -7.18 -10.38 8.28
C ARG A 70 -8.51 -11.10 8.29
N ASP A 71 -9.46 -10.58 7.52
CA ASP A 71 -10.82 -11.09 7.47
C ASP A 71 -11.18 -11.46 6.04
N PRO A 72 -10.99 -12.73 5.64
CA PRO A 72 -11.30 -13.16 4.26
C PRO A 72 -12.78 -13.07 3.93
N HIS A 73 -13.65 -13.20 4.93
CA HIS A 73 -15.09 -13.14 4.71
C HIS A 73 -15.53 -11.70 4.40
N ALA A 74 -15.12 -10.74 5.23
CA ALA A 74 -15.41 -9.33 5.01
C ALA A 74 -14.48 -8.70 3.97
N ARG A 75 -13.41 -9.40 3.60
CA ARG A 75 -12.36 -8.94 2.68
C ARG A 75 -11.71 -7.65 3.17
N VAL A 76 -11.23 -7.70 4.41
CA VAL A 76 -10.56 -6.58 5.06
C VAL A 76 -9.18 -7.01 5.52
N LEU A 77 -8.19 -6.16 5.24
CA LEU A 77 -6.82 -6.32 5.71
C LEU A 77 -6.42 -5.03 6.40
N GLU A 78 -6.00 -5.12 7.66
CA GLU A 78 -5.52 -3.96 8.41
C GLU A 78 -4.15 -4.22 8.97
N ALA A 79 -3.34 -3.16 9.04
CA ALA A 79 -2.02 -3.23 9.60
C ALA A 79 -1.70 -1.96 10.37
N LYS A 80 -0.95 -2.13 11.47
CA LYS A 80 -0.31 -1.03 12.18
C LYS A 80 1.03 -0.76 11.52
N LEU A 81 1.37 0.51 11.35
CA LEU A 81 2.63 0.94 10.74
C LEU A 81 3.51 1.58 11.81
N THR A 82 4.81 1.27 11.76
CA THR A 82 5.83 1.88 12.62
C THR A 82 7.08 2.17 11.81
N GLY A 83 7.93 3.07 12.29
CA GLY A 83 9.15 3.46 11.60
C GLY A 83 9.03 4.86 11.00
N ASP A 84 9.43 5.01 9.76
CA ASP A 84 9.33 6.31 9.07
C ASP A 84 7.88 6.80 8.94
N LEU A 85 6.94 5.88 8.94
CA LEU A 85 5.51 6.17 9.00
C LEU A 85 4.92 5.48 10.23
N GLU A 86 4.10 6.18 11.00
CA GLU A 86 3.42 5.61 12.16
C GLU A 86 1.92 5.83 12.06
N GLY A 87 1.14 4.77 12.22
CA GLY A 87 -0.30 4.83 12.11
C GLY A 87 -0.88 3.50 11.67
N PHE A 88 -1.83 3.55 10.73
CA PHE A 88 -2.43 2.31 10.23
C PHE A 88 -2.80 2.42 8.75
N SER A 89 -2.99 1.26 8.15
CA SER A 89 -3.54 1.13 6.80
C SER A 89 -4.60 0.05 6.76
N ARG A 90 -5.55 0.20 5.83
CA ARG A 90 -6.64 -0.75 5.63
C ARG A 90 -6.96 -0.91 4.15
N TRP A 91 -7.08 -2.17 3.72
CA TRP A 91 -7.68 -2.52 2.44
C TRP A 91 -9.07 -3.08 2.68
N THR A 92 -10.05 -2.64 1.90
CA THR A 92 -11.39 -3.21 1.87
C THR A 92 -11.74 -3.50 0.42
N ILE A 93 -12.13 -4.73 0.13
CA ILE A 93 -12.39 -5.17 -1.24
C ILE A 93 -13.87 -5.50 -1.40
N GLN A 94 -14.49 -4.91 -2.43
CA GLN A 94 -15.90 -5.15 -2.78
C GLN A 94 -15.98 -5.81 -4.15
N GLU A 95 -16.90 -6.74 -4.29
CA GLU A 95 -17.12 -7.43 -5.56
C GLU A 95 -18.28 -6.79 -6.33
N PHE A 96 -18.09 -6.67 -7.63
CA PHE A 96 -19.07 -6.16 -8.57
C PHE A 96 -19.18 -7.13 -9.74
N PRO A 97 -20.25 -7.03 -10.58
CA PRO A 97 -20.39 -7.94 -11.74
C PRO A 97 -19.21 -7.89 -12.71
N GLU A 98 -18.57 -6.73 -12.90
CA GLU A 98 -17.46 -6.56 -13.83
C GLU A 98 -16.09 -6.80 -13.21
N GLY A 99 -16.02 -7.07 -11.91
CA GLY A 99 -14.73 -7.23 -11.22
C GLY A 99 -14.83 -6.83 -9.77
N SER A 100 -13.83 -6.07 -9.29
CA SER A 100 -13.79 -5.68 -7.90
C SER A 100 -13.24 -4.26 -7.72
N ARG A 101 -13.48 -3.72 -6.54
CA ARG A 101 -12.96 -2.41 -6.14
C ARG A 101 -12.24 -2.57 -4.80
N ALA A 102 -10.98 -2.17 -4.77
CA ALA A 102 -10.17 -2.19 -3.56
C ALA A 102 -9.98 -0.75 -3.06
N THR A 103 -10.44 -0.50 -1.86
CA THR A 103 -10.29 0.81 -1.22
C THR A 103 -9.15 0.73 -0.21
N PHE A 104 -8.18 1.61 -0.38
CA PHE A 104 -7.06 1.76 0.55
C PHE A 104 -7.24 3.00 1.38
N GLU A 105 -7.15 2.84 2.69
CA GLU A 105 -7.21 3.94 3.65
C GLU A 105 -5.97 3.91 4.53
N GLU A 106 -5.36 5.08 4.76
CA GLU A 106 -4.15 5.16 5.55
C GLU A 106 -4.17 6.46 6.35
N GLU A 107 -3.89 6.34 7.64
CA GLU A 107 -3.69 7.49 8.51
C GLU A 107 -2.34 7.32 9.19
N VAL A 108 -1.42 8.23 8.90
CA VAL A 108 -0.03 8.11 9.37
C VAL A 108 0.55 9.46 9.75
N VAL A 109 1.54 9.40 10.62
CA VAL A 109 2.44 10.51 10.90
C VAL A 109 3.77 10.18 10.25
N ALA A 110 4.33 11.13 9.49
CA ALA A 110 5.63 10.96 8.85
C ALA A 110 6.73 11.35 9.82
N ASN A 111 7.65 10.43 10.08
CA ASN A 111 8.77 10.61 11.02
C ASN A 111 10.11 10.81 10.34
N LYS A 112 10.15 10.75 9.01
CA LYS A 112 11.40 10.93 8.27
C LYS A 112 11.95 12.33 8.50
N ALA A 113 13.16 12.44 9.03
CA ALA A 113 13.77 13.72 9.40
C ALA A 113 13.81 14.71 8.24
N LEU A 114 14.05 14.24 7.02
CA LEU A 114 14.08 15.10 5.84
C LEU A 114 12.72 15.72 5.56
N LEU A 115 11.64 14.93 5.68
CA LEU A 115 10.27 15.44 5.51
C LEU A 115 9.94 16.50 6.54
N LEU A 116 10.35 16.27 7.79
CA LEU A 116 10.08 17.22 8.88
C LEU A 116 10.80 18.54 8.67
N ARG A 117 12.00 18.52 8.08
CA ARG A 117 12.78 19.72 7.83
C ARG A 117 12.27 20.54 6.65
N LEU A 118 11.66 19.87 5.66
CA LEU A 118 11.21 20.53 4.43
C LEU A 118 9.75 21.00 4.49
N ASP A 119 9.07 20.76 5.62
CA ASP A 119 7.71 21.24 5.81
C ASP A 119 7.70 22.80 5.83
N PRO A 120 6.75 23.49 5.14
CA PRO A 120 5.55 22.95 4.48
C PRO A 120 5.76 22.47 3.04
N ILE A 121 6.95 22.62 2.48
CA ILE A 121 7.23 22.23 1.09
C ILE A 121 7.08 20.72 0.91
N ALA A 122 7.46 19.95 1.92
CA ALA A 122 7.42 18.50 1.89
C ALA A 122 5.98 17.93 1.84
N ARG A 123 5.00 18.63 2.43
CA ARG A 123 3.63 18.11 2.47
C ARG A 123 3.03 17.84 1.08
N PRO A 124 2.99 18.84 0.18
CA PRO A 124 2.45 18.59 -1.15
C PRO A 124 3.28 17.59 -1.96
N ALA A 125 4.61 17.59 -1.76
CA ALA A 125 5.48 16.62 -2.42
C ALA A 125 5.20 15.20 -1.95
N PHE A 126 5.03 15.01 -0.64
CA PHE A 126 4.72 13.70 -0.06
C PHE A 126 3.34 13.21 -0.53
N ARG A 127 2.34 14.09 -0.55
CA ARG A 127 1.01 13.73 -1.04
C ARG A 127 1.02 13.37 -2.52
N GLY A 128 1.72 14.14 -3.34
CA GLY A 128 1.85 13.87 -4.76
C GLY A 128 2.59 12.57 -5.03
N ASN A 129 3.64 12.30 -4.27
CA ASN A 129 4.41 11.07 -4.37
C ASN A 129 3.55 9.85 -4.01
N HIS A 130 2.76 9.95 -2.95
CA HIS A 130 1.85 8.88 -2.52
C HIS A 130 0.81 8.60 -3.61
N LYS A 131 0.22 9.65 -4.17
CA LYS A 131 -0.78 9.51 -5.23
C LYS A 131 -0.20 8.80 -6.46
N LEU A 132 1.04 9.15 -6.83
CA LEU A 132 1.73 8.51 -7.95
C LEU A 132 2.01 7.05 -7.66
N MET A 133 2.48 6.74 -6.45
CA MET A 133 2.72 5.37 -6.03
C MET A 133 1.44 4.53 -6.10
N MET A 134 0.33 5.08 -5.65
CA MET A 134 -0.95 4.36 -5.69
C MET A 134 -1.41 4.09 -7.11
N ARG A 135 -1.21 5.03 -8.04
CA ARG A 135 -1.53 4.81 -9.46
C ARG A 135 -0.68 3.69 -10.06
N HIS A 136 0.61 3.68 -9.74
CA HIS A 136 1.52 2.65 -10.24
C HIS A 136 1.19 1.28 -9.65
N GLY A 137 0.79 1.25 -8.38
CA GLY A 137 0.34 0.02 -7.73
C GLY A 137 -0.91 -0.56 -8.39
N GLU A 138 -1.89 0.29 -8.68
CA GLU A 138 -3.11 -0.14 -9.37
C GLU A 138 -2.80 -0.74 -10.73
N ARG A 139 -1.98 -0.04 -11.52
CA ARG A 139 -1.60 -0.52 -12.84
C ARG A 139 -0.83 -1.83 -12.76
N GLY A 140 0.11 -1.91 -11.82
CA GLY A 140 0.91 -3.11 -11.61
C GLY A 140 0.06 -4.30 -11.19
N LEU A 141 -0.89 -4.08 -10.29
CA LEU A 141 -1.77 -5.16 -9.83
C LEU A 141 -2.69 -5.64 -10.95
N ARG A 142 -3.21 -4.73 -11.77
CA ARG A 142 -4.01 -5.13 -12.94
C ARG A 142 -3.23 -6.06 -13.87
N THR A 143 -1.99 -5.69 -14.17
CA THR A 143 -1.13 -6.50 -15.04
C THR A 143 -0.81 -7.85 -14.41
N PHE A 144 -0.49 -7.84 -13.13
CA PHE A 144 -0.16 -9.06 -12.37
C PHE A 144 -1.35 -10.03 -12.36
N LEU A 145 -2.56 -9.52 -12.07
CA LEU A 145 -3.76 -10.35 -12.03
C LEU A 145 -4.15 -10.87 -13.41
N ALA A 146 -3.98 -10.07 -14.46
CA ALA A 146 -4.25 -10.50 -15.82
C ALA A 146 -3.32 -11.64 -16.24
N GLY A 147 -2.04 -11.54 -15.91
CA GLY A 147 -1.06 -12.59 -16.15
C GLY A 147 -1.34 -13.87 -15.37
N TYR A 148 -1.75 -13.72 -14.11
CA TYR A 148 -2.10 -14.85 -13.27
C TYR A 148 -3.29 -15.62 -13.86
N ARG A 149 -4.35 -14.92 -14.26
CA ARG A 149 -5.54 -15.55 -14.85
C ARG A 149 -5.22 -16.24 -16.17
N ALA A 150 -4.42 -15.60 -17.01
CA ALA A 150 -4.01 -16.18 -18.30
C ALA A 150 -3.22 -17.48 -18.10
N GLN A 151 -2.48 -17.60 -17.01
CA GLN A 151 -1.69 -18.78 -16.71
C GLN A 151 -2.54 -19.95 -16.19
N TYR A 152 -3.62 -19.65 -15.48
CA TYR A 152 -4.44 -20.67 -14.82
C TYR A 152 -5.82 -20.90 -15.45
N ASP A 153 -6.17 -20.12 -16.46
CA ASP A 153 -7.34 -20.34 -17.29
C ASP A 153 -6.93 -21.20 -18.53
#